data_eabd3b9d160c7d42a47529aade02b29f
#
_entry.id   eabd3b9d160c7d42a47529aade02b29f
#
_cell.length_a   1.000
_cell.length_b   1.000
_cell.length_c   1.000
_cell.angle_alpha   90.00
_cell.angle_beta   90.00
_cell.angle_gamma   90.00
#
_symmetry.space_group_name_H-M   'P 1'
#
loop_
_entity.id
_entity.type
_entity.pdbx_description
1 polymer ?
#
loop_
_entity_poly.entity_id
_entity_poly.type
_entity_poly.pdbx_seq_one_letter_code
_entity_poly.pdbx_strand_id
1 'polypeptide(L)'
;MAVKVTTDNEFKDILSSNKKVAVKFYADWCGQCKLMAPKYRKMSDLEEFEDVVFLDINAEENQEARKMAGVNNLPFFAVFKDGELLEGRPTSKKEKVQEMIQSLG
;
A
#
# COMPACT_ATOMS: atom_id res chain seq x y z
N MET A 1 14.42 -4.15 -2.00
CA MET A 1 13.74 -4.65 -0.82
C MET A 1 12.37 -5.18 -1.21
N ALA A 2 11.75 -5.88 -0.34
CA ALA A 2 10.57 -6.63 -0.72
C ALA A 2 9.28 -5.91 -0.34
N VAL A 3 8.25 -6.15 -1.14
CA VAL A 3 6.88 -5.82 -0.78
C VAL A 3 6.35 -7.05 -0.05
N LYS A 4 5.80 -6.85 1.14
CA LYS A 4 5.32 -7.94 1.97
C LYS A 4 3.83 -8.19 1.75
N VAL A 5 3.46 -9.42 1.40
CA VAL A 5 2.06 -9.82 1.33
C VAL A 5 1.52 -9.91 2.77
N THR A 6 0.43 -9.22 3.03
CA THR A 6 -0.06 -9.00 4.38
C THR A 6 -1.55 -9.33 4.45
N THR A 7 -2.00 -9.76 5.63
CA THR A 7 -3.40 -10.08 5.88
C THR A 7 -3.93 -9.25 7.05
N ASP A 8 -5.26 -9.29 7.25
CA ASP A 8 -5.89 -8.60 8.37
C ASP A 8 -5.27 -8.96 9.72
N ASN A 9 -4.83 -10.23 9.87
CA ASN A 9 -4.25 -10.69 11.14
C ASN A 9 -2.98 -9.94 11.52
N GLU A 10 -2.24 -9.42 10.55
CA GLU A 10 -0.96 -8.75 10.79
C GLU A 10 -1.01 -7.24 10.63
N PHE A 11 -2.03 -6.76 9.93
CA PHE A 11 -2.04 -5.37 9.45
C PHE A 11 -1.97 -4.35 10.58
N LYS A 12 -2.79 -4.53 11.62
CA LYS A 12 -2.81 -3.58 12.74
C LYS A 12 -1.47 -3.54 13.48
N ASP A 13 -0.87 -4.71 13.64
CA ASP A 13 0.44 -4.80 14.31
C ASP A 13 1.51 -4.09 13.51
N ILE A 14 1.48 -4.25 12.18
CA ILE A 14 2.44 -3.58 11.30
C ILE A 14 2.26 -2.06 11.39
N LEU A 15 1.01 -1.59 11.37
CA LEU A 15 0.74 -0.16 11.49
C LEU A 15 1.21 0.41 12.81
N SER A 16 1.07 -0.34 13.91
CA SER A 16 1.48 0.15 15.23
C SER A 16 2.98 0.09 15.44
N SER A 17 3.68 -0.76 14.69
CA SER A 17 5.11 -0.99 14.85
C SER A 17 5.98 -0.21 13.89
N ASN A 18 5.38 0.44 12.91
CA ASN A 18 6.13 1.13 11.85
C ASN A 18 5.54 2.51 11.60
N LYS A 19 6.41 3.51 11.57
CA LYS A 19 5.99 4.89 11.42
C LYS A 19 5.41 5.18 10.04
N LYS A 20 6.01 4.60 8.99
CA LYS A 20 5.63 4.87 7.60
C LYS A 20 5.29 3.59 6.89
N VAL A 21 4.06 3.47 6.41
CA VAL A 21 3.57 2.25 5.75
C VAL A 21 2.84 2.63 4.47
N ALA A 22 3.20 1.96 3.37
CA ALA A 22 2.52 2.08 2.09
C ALA A 22 1.82 0.75 1.80
N VAL A 23 0.61 0.82 1.27
CA VAL A 23 -0.19 -0.37 0.98
C VAL A 23 -0.71 -0.31 -0.45
N LYS A 24 -0.57 -1.43 -1.17
CA LYS A 24 -1.22 -1.62 -2.46
C LYS A 24 -2.33 -2.66 -2.27
N PHE A 25 -3.57 -2.27 -2.55
CA PHE A 25 -4.70 -3.18 -2.53
C PHE A 25 -4.95 -3.72 -3.93
N TYR A 26 -5.15 -5.02 -4.04
CA TYR A 26 -5.32 -5.70 -5.32
C TYR A 26 -6.37 -6.79 -5.24
N ALA A 27 -6.70 -7.37 -6.38
CA ALA A 27 -7.48 -8.59 -6.49
C ALA A 27 -6.91 -9.40 -7.64
N ASP A 28 -7.16 -10.71 -7.61
CA ASP A 28 -6.58 -11.61 -8.62
C ASP A 28 -7.05 -11.31 -10.04
N TRP A 29 -8.28 -10.78 -10.19
CA TRP A 29 -8.86 -10.46 -11.49
C TRP A 29 -8.43 -9.10 -12.03
N CYS A 30 -7.72 -8.31 -11.25
CA CYS A 30 -7.43 -6.91 -11.57
C CYS A 30 -6.19 -6.79 -12.46
N GLY A 31 -6.39 -6.54 -13.77
CA GLY A 31 -5.29 -6.40 -14.71
C GLY A 31 -4.39 -5.22 -14.42
N GLN A 32 -4.98 -4.07 -14.06
CA GLN A 32 -4.19 -2.88 -13.73
C GLN A 32 -3.35 -3.08 -12.47
N CYS A 33 -3.85 -3.87 -11.52
CA CYS A 33 -3.08 -4.19 -10.32
C CYS A 33 -1.80 -4.96 -10.70
N LYS A 34 -1.93 -5.88 -11.66
CA LYS A 34 -0.78 -6.67 -12.14
C LYS A 34 0.25 -5.79 -12.83
N LEU A 35 -0.21 -4.79 -13.59
CA LEU A 35 0.70 -3.86 -14.25
C LEU A 35 1.43 -2.96 -13.26
N MET A 36 0.76 -2.62 -12.16
CA MET A 36 1.38 -1.79 -11.13
C MET A 36 2.36 -2.54 -10.24
N ALA A 37 2.21 -3.86 -10.13
CA ALA A 37 3.04 -4.65 -9.20
C ALA A 37 4.54 -4.44 -9.38
N PRO A 38 5.11 -4.55 -10.60
CA PRO A 38 6.55 -4.33 -10.75
C PRO A 38 6.97 -2.89 -10.48
N LYS A 39 6.11 -1.93 -10.79
CA LYS A 39 6.40 -0.50 -10.53
C LYS A 39 6.46 -0.22 -9.03
N TYR A 40 5.52 -0.78 -8.30
CA TYR A 40 5.45 -0.63 -6.85
C TYR A 40 6.67 -1.30 -6.19
N ARG A 41 7.03 -2.48 -6.67
CA ARG A 41 8.20 -3.20 -6.16
C ARG A 41 9.48 -2.40 -6.36
N LYS A 42 9.63 -1.75 -7.53
CA LYS A 42 10.79 -0.89 -7.79
C LYS A 42 10.83 0.29 -6.84
N MET A 43 9.67 0.87 -6.51
CA MET A 43 9.62 1.96 -5.52
C MET A 43 10.13 1.50 -4.17
N SER A 44 9.82 0.26 -3.78
CA SER A 44 10.26 -0.26 -2.48
C SER A 44 11.77 -0.40 -2.39
N ASP A 45 12.46 -0.41 -3.53
CA ASP A 45 13.91 -0.51 -3.58
C ASP A 45 14.61 0.83 -3.63
N LEU A 46 13.85 1.93 -3.75
CA LEU A 46 14.46 3.26 -3.80
C LEU A 46 15.02 3.66 -2.45
N GLU A 47 16.21 4.23 -2.46
CA GLU A 47 16.90 4.64 -1.25
C GLU A 47 16.08 5.64 -0.44
N GLU A 48 15.37 6.54 -1.13
CA GLU A 48 14.55 7.55 -0.44
C GLU A 48 13.40 6.94 0.37
N PHE A 49 13.04 5.68 0.08
CA PHE A 49 11.93 4.99 0.76
C PHE A 49 12.40 3.84 1.64
N GLU A 50 13.67 3.81 2.00
CA GLU A 50 14.19 2.67 2.76
C GLU A 50 13.58 2.53 4.15
N ASP A 51 13.00 3.61 4.68
CA ASP A 51 12.34 3.59 5.99
C ASP A 51 10.82 3.38 5.90
N VAL A 52 10.32 3.09 4.71
CA VAL A 52 8.90 2.83 4.48
C VAL A 52 8.66 1.32 4.34
N VAL A 53 7.66 0.81 5.04
CA VAL A 53 7.24 -0.59 4.89
C VAL A 53 6.23 -0.66 3.74
N PHE A 54 6.50 -1.52 2.76
CA PHE A 54 5.64 -1.69 1.59
C PHE A 54 4.84 -2.97 1.70
N LEU A 55 3.52 -2.86 1.62
CA LEU A 55 2.61 -3.99 1.79
C LEU A 55 1.75 -4.22 0.57
N ASP A 56 1.43 -5.51 0.32
CA ASP A 56 0.42 -5.95 -0.66
C ASP A 56 -0.71 -6.60 0.10
N ILE A 57 -1.94 -6.16 -0.13
CA ILE A 57 -3.11 -6.73 0.53
C ILE A 57 -4.19 -7.05 -0.50
N ASN A 58 -4.64 -8.29 -0.52
CA ASN A 58 -5.77 -8.69 -1.36
C ASN A 58 -7.06 -8.13 -0.74
N ALA A 59 -7.69 -7.19 -1.46
CA ALA A 59 -8.84 -6.46 -0.95
C ALA A 59 -10.07 -7.35 -0.74
N GLU A 60 -10.16 -8.45 -1.48
CA GLU A 60 -11.32 -9.34 -1.38
C GLU A 60 -11.24 -10.28 -0.19
N GLU A 61 -10.04 -10.53 0.32
CA GLU A 61 -9.82 -11.46 1.41
C GLU A 61 -9.54 -10.78 2.74
N ASN A 62 -9.41 -9.45 2.77
CA ASN A 62 -9.00 -8.71 3.96
C ASN A 62 -9.91 -7.51 4.17
N GLN A 63 -11.11 -7.78 4.67
CA GLN A 63 -12.16 -6.78 4.80
C GLN A 63 -11.82 -5.67 5.80
N GLU A 64 -11.10 -5.98 6.88
CA GLU A 64 -10.74 -4.96 7.87
C GLU A 64 -9.76 -3.96 7.31
N ALA A 65 -8.70 -4.44 6.66
CA ALA A 65 -7.72 -3.55 6.03
C ALA A 65 -8.38 -2.69 4.95
N ARG A 66 -9.26 -3.32 4.16
CA ARG A 66 -10.02 -2.63 3.12
C ARG A 66 -10.83 -1.48 3.69
N LYS A 67 -11.53 -1.72 4.80
CA LYS A 67 -12.33 -0.68 5.46
C LYS A 67 -11.46 0.43 6.02
N MET A 68 -10.35 0.08 6.64
CA MET A 68 -9.45 1.07 7.24
C MET A 68 -8.91 2.04 6.20
N ALA A 69 -8.67 1.58 4.99
CA ALA A 69 -8.12 2.41 3.93
C ALA A 69 -9.19 3.09 3.08
N GLY A 70 -10.46 2.65 3.19
CA GLY A 70 -11.55 3.22 2.40
C GLY A 70 -11.52 2.80 0.95
N VAL A 71 -11.13 1.54 0.68
CA VAL A 71 -10.95 1.05 -0.69
C VAL A 71 -12.29 0.98 -1.41
N ASN A 72 -12.40 1.70 -2.53
CA ASN A 72 -13.62 1.75 -3.33
C ASN A 72 -13.39 1.36 -4.78
N ASN A 73 -12.16 1.12 -5.19
CA ASN A 73 -11.83 0.71 -6.55
C ASN A 73 -10.41 0.14 -6.55
N LEU A 74 -10.01 -0.60 -7.58
CA LEU A 74 -8.69 -1.24 -7.66
C LEU A 74 -8.00 -0.87 -8.96
N PRO A 75 -6.66 -0.73 -8.96
CA PRO A 75 -5.79 -0.79 -7.78
C PRO A 75 -6.00 0.44 -6.89
N PHE A 76 -5.84 0.23 -5.60
CA PHE A 76 -5.99 1.30 -4.61
C PHE A 76 -4.72 1.36 -3.77
N PHE A 77 -4.22 2.56 -3.56
CA PHE A 77 -3.01 2.77 -2.75
C PHE A 77 -3.35 3.60 -1.54
N ALA A 78 -2.74 3.26 -0.42
CA ALA A 78 -2.93 4.00 0.83
C ALA A 78 -1.59 4.18 1.51
N VAL A 79 -1.42 5.30 2.19
CA VAL A 79 -0.23 5.56 3.00
C VAL A 79 -0.66 5.91 4.41
N PHE A 80 0.02 5.29 5.37
CA PHE A 80 -0.28 5.45 6.78
C PHE A 80 0.94 6.01 7.48
N LYS A 81 0.72 6.92 8.42
CA LYS A 81 1.80 7.48 9.22
C LYS A 81 1.39 7.41 10.69
N ASP A 82 2.27 6.85 11.51
CA ASP A 82 2.02 6.70 12.96
C ASP A 82 0.70 5.97 13.22
N GLY A 83 0.39 4.99 12.38
CA GLY A 83 -0.81 4.16 12.51
C GLY A 83 -2.07 4.74 11.93
N GLU A 84 -2.03 5.96 11.38
CA GLU A 84 -3.22 6.63 10.85
C GLU A 84 -3.17 6.81 9.34
N LEU A 85 -4.32 6.68 8.69
CA LEU A 85 -4.43 6.86 7.25
C LEU A 85 -4.16 8.32 6.90
N LEU A 86 -3.12 8.55 6.10
CA LEU A 86 -2.78 9.89 5.63
C LEU A 86 -3.48 10.20 4.31
N GLU A 87 -3.45 9.24 3.39
CA GLU A 87 -4.10 9.39 2.10
C GLU A 87 -4.41 8.02 1.52
N GLY A 88 -5.55 7.90 0.83
CA GLY A 88 -5.90 6.71 0.08
C GLY A 88 -6.59 7.13 -1.21
N ARG A 89 -6.25 6.46 -2.33
CA ARG A 89 -6.89 6.73 -3.61
C ARG A 89 -6.72 5.59 -4.59
N PRO A 90 -7.71 5.39 -5.48
CA PRO A 90 -7.54 4.47 -6.61
C PRO A 90 -6.71 5.18 -7.68
N THR A 91 -5.66 4.52 -8.16
CA THR A 91 -4.84 5.06 -9.23
C THR A 91 -3.98 3.95 -9.85
N SER A 92 -3.71 4.08 -11.15
CA SER A 92 -2.76 3.22 -11.84
C SER A 92 -1.56 4.02 -12.35
N LYS A 93 -1.34 5.22 -11.81
CA LYS A 93 -0.22 6.08 -12.20
C LYS A 93 0.87 6.01 -11.14
N LYS A 94 2.03 5.51 -11.53
CA LYS A 94 3.15 5.35 -10.59
C LYS A 94 3.60 6.69 -9.99
N GLU A 95 3.51 7.78 -10.76
CA GLU A 95 3.88 9.10 -10.28
C GLU A 95 3.01 9.53 -9.11
N LYS A 96 1.73 9.21 -9.17
CA LYS A 96 0.79 9.51 -8.10
C LYS A 96 1.13 8.73 -6.84
N VAL A 97 1.41 7.44 -7.00
CA VAL A 97 1.78 6.58 -5.88
C VAL A 97 3.07 7.10 -5.23
N GLN A 98 4.04 7.47 -6.05
CA GLN A 98 5.31 7.99 -5.53
C GLN A 98 5.11 9.27 -4.73
N GLU A 99 4.24 10.18 -5.22
CA GLU A 99 3.90 11.40 -4.48
C GLU A 99 3.27 11.09 -3.13
N MET A 100 2.35 10.10 -3.11
CA MET A 100 1.71 9.71 -1.85
C MET A 100 2.74 9.22 -0.84
N ILE A 101 3.68 8.39 -1.27
CA ILE A 101 4.70 7.86 -0.38
C ILE A 101 5.64 8.96 0.08
N GLN A 102 6.00 9.88 -0.82
CA GLN A 102 6.84 11.02 -0.48
C GLN A 102 6.20 11.90 0.59
N SER A 103 4.86 11.96 0.61
CA SER A 103 4.14 12.78 1.60
C SER A 103 4.28 12.24 3.03
N LEU A 104 4.78 11.03 3.19
CA LEU A 104 5.05 10.47 4.52
C LEU A 104 6.25 11.15 5.19
N GLY A 105 6.99 11.91 4.45
CA GLY A 105 8.15 12.62 4.98
C GLY A 105 9.44 11.91 4.69
#